data_2cbac819d4e65fc20dcc7d7f12b3dff2
#
_entry.id   2cbac819d4e65fc20dcc7d7f12b3dff2
#
_cell.length_a   1.000
_cell.length_b   1.000
_cell.length_c   1.000
_cell.angle_alpha   90.00
_cell.angle_beta   90.00
_cell.angle_gamma   90.00
#
_symmetry.space_group_name_H-M   'P 1'
#
loop_
_entity.id
_entity.type
_entity.pdbx_description
1 polymer ?
#
loop_
_entity_poly.entity_id
_entity_poly.type
_entity_poly.pdbx_seq_one_letter_code
_entity_poly.pdbx_strand_id
1 'polypeptide(L)'
;MNSRRKGKEGELALVRKLKEYGYDVRRSQQYAGANNDADVVGIDGLHIECKYTERGHGMIYDWLEQAKRESREDEIPAVFHKKVSKEYRGNPWIVSMEIEDFIKIWNEYE
;
A
#
# COMPACT_ATOMS: atom_id res chain seq x y z
N MET A 1 -19.68 -2.25 9.68
CA MET A 1 -18.36 -1.75 10.07
C MET A 1 -18.03 -0.48 9.31
N ASN A 2 -17.52 0.49 10.00
CA ASN A 2 -17.14 1.77 9.40
C ASN A 2 -15.92 1.59 8.51
N SER A 3 -16.02 1.99 7.25
CA SER A 3 -14.94 1.84 6.28
C SER A 3 -13.68 2.63 6.66
N ARG A 4 -13.83 3.78 7.32
CA ARG A 4 -12.69 4.56 7.81
C ARG A 4 -11.89 3.82 8.87
N ARG A 5 -12.61 3.18 9.78
CA ARG A 5 -11.98 2.39 10.84
C ARG A 5 -11.19 1.22 10.25
N LYS A 6 -11.76 0.56 9.26
CA LYS A 6 -11.11 -0.58 8.61
C LYS A 6 -9.87 -0.13 7.84
N GLY A 7 -9.95 1.01 7.17
CA GLY A 7 -8.81 1.58 6.47
C GLY A 7 -7.67 1.92 7.43
N LYS A 8 -7.99 2.57 8.54
CA LYS A 8 -6.99 2.91 9.56
C LYS A 8 -6.34 1.66 10.13
N GLU A 9 -7.14 0.64 10.43
CA GLU A 9 -6.64 -0.61 10.97
C GLU A 9 -5.64 -1.27 10.04
N GLY A 10 -5.96 -1.31 8.75
CA GLY A 10 -5.07 -1.88 7.75
C GLY A 10 -3.78 -1.10 7.59
N GLU A 11 -3.87 0.22 7.55
CA GLU A 11 -2.69 1.07 7.45
C GLU A 11 -1.76 0.91 8.65
N LEU A 12 -2.33 0.82 9.85
CA LEU A 12 -1.54 0.57 11.05
C LEU A 12 -0.88 -0.80 11.03
N ALA A 13 -1.60 -1.82 10.54
CA ALA A 13 -1.04 -3.16 10.42
C ALA A 13 0.13 -3.18 9.44
N LEU A 14 0.01 -2.47 8.32
CA LEU A 14 1.09 -2.39 7.33
C LEU A 14 2.29 -1.65 7.90
N VAL A 15 2.06 -0.55 8.60
CA VAL A 15 3.14 0.21 9.25
C VAL A 15 3.92 -0.70 10.20
N ARG A 16 3.22 -1.45 11.06
CA ARG A 16 3.88 -2.38 11.97
C ARG A 16 4.70 -3.42 11.22
N LYS A 17 4.16 -3.94 10.12
CA LYS A 17 4.85 -4.96 9.33
C LYS A 17 6.14 -4.41 8.72
N LEU A 18 6.10 -3.23 8.14
CA LEU A 18 7.26 -2.62 7.52
C LEU A 18 8.32 -2.24 8.55
N LYS A 19 7.89 -1.83 9.75
CA LYS A 19 8.84 -1.52 10.83
C LYS A 19 9.62 -2.75 11.28
N GLU A 20 9.05 -3.94 11.16
CA GLU A 20 9.78 -5.18 11.46
C GLU A 20 11.04 -5.33 10.62
N TYR A 21 11.05 -4.73 9.43
CA TYR A 21 12.19 -4.79 8.52
C TYR A 21 13.07 -3.55 8.58
N GLY A 22 12.83 -2.68 9.56
CA GLY A 22 13.68 -1.52 9.78
C GLY A 22 13.27 -0.24 9.07
N TYR A 23 12.11 -0.22 8.43
CA TYR A 23 11.65 0.98 7.73
C TYR A 23 10.96 1.95 8.69
N ASP A 24 11.31 3.21 8.58
CA ASP A 24 10.71 4.28 9.38
C ASP A 24 9.52 4.85 8.62
N VAL A 25 8.39 4.20 8.77
CA VAL A 25 7.18 4.54 8.04
C VAL A 25 6.08 4.97 8.99
N ARG A 26 5.09 5.67 8.46
CA ARG A 26 3.93 6.10 9.22
C ARG A 26 2.72 6.22 8.29
N ARG A 27 1.54 6.23 8.90
CA ARG A 27 0.33 6.54 8.15
C ARG A 27 0.40 7.98 7.65
N SER A 28 -0.08 8.19 6.44
CA SER A 28 -0.23 9.54 5.94
C SER A 28 -1.34 10.25 6.70
N GLN A 29 -1.11 11.52 7.04
CA GLN A 29 -2.15 12.35 7.64
C GLN A 29 -2.87 13.06 6.50
N GLN A 30 -4.04 12.56 6.18
CA GLN A 30 -4.86 13.15 5.13
C GLN A 30 -5.86 14.09 5.77
N TYR A 31 -5.62 15.38 5.63
CA TYR A 31 -6.59 16.37 6.04
C TYR A 31 -7.59 16.62 4.91
N ALA A 32 -8.71 17.19 5.24
CA ALA A 32 -9.70 17.58 4.24
C ALA A 32 -9.02 18.45 3.19
N GLY A 33 -9.10 18.04 1.93
CA GLY A 33 -8.47 18.74 0.84
C GLY A 33 -7.04 18.36 0.52
N ALA A 34 -6.38 17.57 1.37
CA ALA A 34 -5.08 17.02 1.05
C ALA A 34 -5.26 15.85 0.11
N ASN A 35 -4.73 15.96 -1.09
CA ASN A 35 -4.92 14.96 -2.12
C ASN A 35 -3.61 14.31 -2.49
N ASN A 36 -3.72 13.13 -3.07
CA ASN A 36 -2.61 12.43 -3.72
C ASN A 36 -1.52 11.96 -2.78
N ASP A 37 -1.83 11.90 -1.48
CA ASP A 37 -0.90 11.27 -0.56
C ASP A 37 -1.12 9.77 -0.55
N ALA A 38 -0.03 9.02 -0.44
CA ALA A 38 -0.08 7.59 -0.23
C ALA A 38 -0.69 7.28 1.13
N ASP A 39 -1.20 6.07 1.30
CA ASP A 39 -1.76 5.65 2.59
C ASP A 39 -0.68 5.50 3.66
N VAL A 40 0.51 5.10 3.27
CA VAL A 40 1.67 4.97 4.14
C VAL A 40 2.84 5.70 3.49
N VAL A 41 3.59 6.44 4.27
CA VAL A 41 4.73 7.23 3.78
C VAL A 41 5.98 6.90 4.58
N GLY A 42 7.14 7.18 4.00
CA GLY A 42 8.43 6.97 4.65
C GLY A 42 9.43 6.19 3.82
N ILE A 43 9.02 5.66 2.67
CA ILE A 43 9.94 4.99 1.75
C ILE A 43 10.02 5.85 0.50
N ASP A 44 11.16 6.52 0.32
CA ASP A 44 11.35 7.43 -0.80
C ASP A 44 11.21 6.71 -2.14
N GLY A 45 10.49 7.33 -3.06
CA GLY A 45 10.30 6.79 -4.39
C GLY A 45 9.18 5.76 -4.50
N LEU A 46 8.49 5.47 -3.42
CA LEU A 46 7.42 4.49 -3.40
C LEU A 46 6.10 5.13 -2.96
N HIS A 47 5.08 5.01 -3.80
CA HIS A 47 3.73 5.45 -3.46
C HIS A 47 2.95 4.23 -2.99
N ILE A 48 2.65 4.15 -1.71
CA ILE A 48 2.04 2.96 -1.09
C ILE A 48 0.54 3.13 -0.92
N GLU A 49 -0.23 2.33 -1.63
CA GLU A 49 -1.66 2.16 -1.40
C GLU A 49 -1.86 0.90 -0.57
N CYS A 50 -2.69 0.99 0.45
CA CYS A 50 -2.93 -0.12 1.36
C CYS A 50 -4.36 -0.64 1.19
N LYS A 51 -4.50 -1.93 0.95
CA LYS A 51 -5.80 -2.59 0.88
C LYS A 51 -5.84 -3.76 1.85
N TYR A 52 -6.61 -3.61 2.90
CA TYR A 52 -6.70 -4.58 3.99
C TYR A 52 -8.16 -5.01 4.08
N THR A 53 -8.52 -6.02 3.32
CA THR A 53 -9.92 -6.34 3.10
C THR A 53 -10.11 -7.83 2.84
N GLU A 54 -11.33 -8.32 3.12
CA GLU A 54 -11.68 -9.70 2.82
C GLU A 54 -11.93 -9.92 1.34
N ARG A 55 -12.44 -8.90 0.66
CA ARG A 55 -12.88 -9.02 -0.73
C ARG A 55 -12.17 -8.04 -1.64
N GLY A 56 -12.36 -8.22 -2.92
CA GLY A 56 -11.92 -7.25 -3.91
C GLY A 56 -10.52 -7.46 -4.45
N HIS A 57 -9.82 -8.52 -4.05
CA HIS A 57 -8.44 -8.73 -4.52
C HIS A 57 -8.36 -9.02 -6.02
N GLY A 58 -9.47 -9.40 -6.65
CA GLY A 58 -9.55 -9.49 -8.10
C GLY A 58 -9.55 -8.14 -8.80
N MET A 59 -9.72 -7.06 -8.05
CA MET A 59 -9.73 -5.69 -8.59
C MET A 59 -8.35 -5.06 -8.54
N ILE A 60 -7.30 -5.86 -8.53
CA ILE A 60 -5.94 -5.34 -8.38
C ILE A 60 -5.57 -4.34 -9.49
N TYR A 61 -6.07 -4.52 -10.69
CA TYR A 61 -5.81 -3.56 -11.76
C TYR A 61 -6.45 -2.20 -11.47
N ASP A 62 -7.65 -2.20 -10.91
CA ASP A 62 -8.32 -0.94 -10.53
C ASP A 62 -7.58 -0.27 -9.37
N TRP A 63 -7.14 -1.05 -8.40
CA TRP A 63 -6.38 -0.54 -7.27
C TRP A 63 -5.05 0.08 -7.74
N LEU A 64 -4.38 -0.61 -8.64
CA LEU A 64 -3.11 -0.12 -9.16
C LEU A 64 -3.30 1.14 -9.99
N GLU A 65 -4.39 1.21 -10.77
CA GLU A 65 -4.72 2.41 -11.53
C GLU A 65 -4.95 3.61 -10.61
N GLN A 66 -5.61 3.39 -9.47
CA GLN A 66 -5.77 4.44 -8.47
C GLN A 66 -4.42 4.91 -7.94
N ALA A 67 -3.54 3.98 -7.60
CA ALA A 67 -2.21 4.33 -7.11
C ALA A 67 -1.42 5.12 -8.14
N LYS A 68 -1.54 4.75 -9.41
CA LYS A 68 -0.86 5.45 -10.51
C LYS A 68 -1.35 6.89 -10.64
N ARG A 69 -2.66 7.09 -10.54
CA ARG A 69 -3.24 8.45 -10.65
C ARG A 69 -2.76 9.36 -9.53
N GLU A 70 -2.53 8.79 -8.35
CA GLU A 70 -2.19 9.57 -7.17
C GLU A 70 -0.68 9.71 -6.96
N SER A 71 0.12 8.89 -7.62
CA SER A 71 1.58 8.94 -7.47
C SER A 71 2.19 10.09 -8.25
N ARG A 72 3.35 10.55 -7.79
CA ARG A 72 4.15 11.54 -8.50
C ARG A 72 4.99 10.83 -9.57
N GLU A 73 5.52 11.61 -10.51
CA GLU A 73 6.32 11.06 -11.61
C GLU A 73 7.54 10.26 -11.14
N ASP A 74 8.12 10.69 -10.04
CA ASP A 74 9.33 10.06 -9.49
C ASP A 74 9.02 8.95 -8.51
N GLU A 75 7.76 8.58 -8.38
CA GLU A 75 7.33 7.52 -7.47
C GLU A 75 6.86 6.29 -8.22
N ILE A 76 7.11 5.14 -7.64
CA ILE A 76 6.59 3.87 -8.13
C ILE A 76 5.28 3.58 -7.39
N PRO A 77 4.16 3.48 -8.12
CA PRO A 77 2.90 3.10 -7.49
C PRO A 77 2.91 1.60 -7.15
N ALA A 78 2.57 1.29 -5.92
CA ALA A 78 2.51 -0.09 -5.44
C ALA A 78 1.30 -0.27 -4.54
N VAL A 79 0.64 -1.40 -4.67
CA VAL A 79 -0.49 -1.76 -3.82
C VAL A 79 -0.01 -2.84 -2.85
N PHE A 80 -0.02 -2.50 -1.58
CA PHE A 80 0.28 -3.45 -0.51
C PHE A 80 -1.07 -3.96 0.00
N HIS A 81 -1.36 -5.23 -0.21
CA HIS A 81 -2.67 -5.74 0.13
C HIS A 81 -2.60 -7.06 0.87
N LYS A 82 -3.58 -7.26 1.72
CA LYS A 82 -3.71 -8.48 2.51
C LYS A 82 -5.18 -8.85 2.58
N LYS A 83 -5.47 -10.09 2.26
CA LYS A 83 -6.81 -10.63 2.42
C LYS A 83 -7.00 -11.02 3.88
N VAL A 84 -7.99 -10.40 4.53
CA VAL A 84 -8.26 -10.60 5.95
C VAL A 84 -9.66 -11.18 6.11
N SER A 85 -9.77 -12.29 6.81
CA SER A 85 -11.05 -12.88 7.13
C SER A 85 -11.16 -13.16 8.62
N LYS A 86 -12.40 -13.33 9.09
CA LYS A 86 -12.62 -13.67 10.50
C LYS A 86 -12.01 -15.02 10.86
N GLU A 87 -11.99 -15.93 9.90
CA GLU A 87 -11.57 -17.31 10.11
C GLU A 87 -10.09 -17.54 9.89
N TYR A 88 -9.46 -16.73 9.06
CA TYR A 88 -8.06 -16.93 8.72
C TYR A 88 -7.34 -15.59 8.63
N ARG A 89 -6.40 -15.39 9.55
CA ARG A 89 -5.61 -14.15 9.61
C ARG A 89 -4.15 -14.32 9.17
N GLY A 90 -3.82 -15.52 8.72
CA GLY A 90 -2.44 -15.85 8.37
C GLY A 90 -2.05 -15.58 6.92
N ASN A 91 -2.92 -14.92 6.15
CA ASN A 91 -2.56 -14.58 4.78
C ASN A 91 -1.39 -13.60 4.76
N PRO A 92 -0.47 -13.74 3.81
CA PRO A 92 0.65 -12.81 3.72
C PRO A 92 0.22 -11.46 3.15
N TRP A 93 1.02 -10.43 3.43
CA TRP A 93 0.96 -9.20 2.68
C TRP A 93 1.54 -9.45 1.29
N ILE A 94 0.91 -8.91 0.28
CA ILE A 94 1.35 -9.01 -1.11
C ILE A 94 1.59 -7.60 -1.63
N VAL A 95 2.66 -7.43 -2.40
CA VAL A 95 2.92 -6.17 -3.08
C VAL A 95 2.67 -6.37 -4.57
N SER A 96 1.82 -5.55 -5.14
CA SER A 96 1.53 -5.57 -6.58
C SER A 96 2.01 -4.29 -7.23
N MET A 97 2.71 -4.41 -8.33
CA MET A 97 3.20 -3.28 -9.11
C MET A 97 3.35 -3.70 -10.56
N GLU A 98 3.53 -2.73 -11.45
CA GLU A 98 3.78 -3.04 -12.84
C GLU A 98 5.17 -3.64 -12.99
N ILE A 99 5.33 -4.56 -13.94
CA ILE A 99 6.60 -5.26 -14.10
C ILE A 99 7.74 -4.30 -14.41
N GLU A 100 7.48 -3.24 -15.16
CA GLU A 100 8.48 -2.22 -15.48
C GLU A 100 9.03 -1.57 -14.21
N ASP A 101 8.16 -1.33 -13.22
CA ASP A 101 8.57 -0.75 -11.96
C ASP A 101 9.37 -1.74 -11.10
N PHE A 102 8.96 -3.00 -11.12
CA PHE A 102 9.71 -4.05 -10.44
C PHE A 102 11.13 -4.15 -11.02
N ILE A 103 11.25 -4.10 -12.33
CA ILE A 103 12.55 -4.19 -13.00
C ILE A 103 13.46 -3.03 -12.60
N LYS A 104 12.90 -1.81 -12.47
CA LYS A 104 13.68 -0.66 -12.00
C LYS A 104 14.29 -0.92 -10.63
N ILE A 105 13.49 -1.45 -9.71
CA ILE A 105 13.95 -1.76 -8.36
C ILE A 105 15.01 -2.85 -8.39
N TRP A 106 14.77 -3.90 -9.15
CA TRP A 106 15.67 -5.04 -9.22
C TRP A 106 17.02 -4.65 -9.80
N ASN A 107 17.03 -3.83 -10.84
CA ASN A 107 18.27 -3.37 -11.46
C ASN A 107 19.12 -2.54 -10.50
N GLU A 108 18.49 -1.73 -9.67
CA GLU A 108 19.22 -0.95 -8.68
C GLU A 108 19.82 -1.82 -7.59
N TYR A 109 19.15 -2.91 -7.25
CA TYR A 109 19.63 -3.85 -6.25
C TYR A 109 20.91 -4.55 -6.71
N GLU A 110 20.98 -4.87 -7.99
CA GLU A 110 22.15 -5.50 -8.58
C GLU A 110 23.31 -4.52 -8.72
#